data_352afedde9f268fb7a2b78241d5f3b03
#
_entry.id   352afedde9f268fb7a2b78241d5f3b03
#
_cell.length_a   1.000
_cell.length_b   1.000
_cell.length_c   1.000
_cell.angle_alpha   90.00
_cell.angle_beta   90.00
_cell.angle_gamma   90.00
#
_symmetry.space_group_name_H-M   'P 1'
#
loop_
_entity.id
_entity.type
_entity.pdbx_description
1 polymer ?
#
loop_
_entity_poly.entity_id
_entity_poly.type
_entity_poly.pdbx_seq_one_letter_code
_entity_poly.pdbx_strand_id
1 'polypeptide(L)'
;MSEQNIEKEQLYKGVFRAGKKDGTVYYRASLTKNGKHISLGSFSDALQAHRAYKQGLLLLSDPSLTLQSYEKVSPLSFEKWVSLINLRDNGLYIGNPIYLGQQLFYYYLSPHHVLKFDMEDLFYYSSHKIMCRGNHYFVADYGMQQTLTSRYGIKSYGVTGVDYCFVNGDPTDFRRENLQIHNIYHGVRKTAAKNGQYVYTVRIHIRGNYIVGRYATDIEAAIAYNKAIDILHSKGVTSNFTPNYVEAITPRRYAEIYSTLDIAPGILNYEPISPNNQ
;
A
#
# COMPACT_ATOMS: atom_id res chain seq x y z
N MET A 1 -7.71 50.17 37.18
CA MET A 1 -7.73 48.70 37.34
C MET A 1 -9.04 48.23 36.77
N SER A 2 -9.04 47.85 35.52
CA SER A 2 -10.23 47.30 34.83
C SER A 2 -10.08 45.77 34.82
N GLU A 3 -10.85 45.13 35.69
CA GLU A 3 -11.06 43.67 35.65
C GLU A 3 -11.64 43.31 34.30
N GLN A 4 -10.83 42.70 33.44
CA GLN A 4 -11.33 42.07 32.25
C GLN A 4 -12.15 40.84 32.66
N ASN A 5 -13.48 41.00 32.58
CA ASN A 5 -14.43 39.91 32.66
C ASN A 5 -14.11 38.94 31.50
N ILE A 6 -13.28 37.92 31.75
CA ILE A 6 -13.14 36.78 30.89
C ILE A 6 -14.44 35.99 31.08
N GLU A 7 -15.43 36.24 30.20
CA GLU A 7 -16.59 35.36 30.08
C GLU A 7 -16.08 33.94 29.99
N LYS A 8 -16.37 33.11 30.98
CA LYS A 8 -16.10 31.68 30.95
C LYS A 8 -16.99 31.12 29.85
N GLU A 9 -16.39 31.00 28.64
CA GLU A 9 -17.03 30.35 27.51
C GLU A 9 -17.52 28.98 27.98
N GLN A 10 -18.83 28.79 28.03
CA GLN A 10 -19.45 27.56 28.50
C GLN A 10 -19.17 26.46 27.49
N LEU A 11 -18.16 25.64 27.75
CA LEU A 11 -17.79 24.53 26.89
C LEU A 11 -18.88 23.47 26.89
N TYR A 12 -19.28 23.05 25.70
CA TYR A 12 -20.20 21.94 25.51
C TYR A 12 -19.61 20.61 25.96
N LYS A 13 -20.46 19.68 26.41
CA LYS A 13 -20.03 18.31 26.77
C LYS A 13 -19.26 17.65 25.62
N GLY A 14 -18.10 17.04 25.93
CA GLY A 14 -17.23 16.36 24.97
C GLY A 14 -16.37 17.30 24.12
N VAL A 15 -16.34 18.61 24.42
CA VAL A 15 -15.60 19.64 23.72
C VAL A 15 -14.51 20.22 24.61
N PHE A 16 -13.33 20.38 24.06
CA PHE A 16 -12.13 20.93 24.72
C PHE A 16 -11.53 22.04 23.87
N ARG A 17 -11.34 23.22 24.45
CA ARG A 17 -10.64 24.34 23.82
C ARG A 17 -9.13 24.07 23.79
N ALA A 18 -8.49 24.33 22.66
CA ALA A 18 -7.05 24.22 22.47
C ALA A 18 -6.52 25.39 21.63
N GLY A 19 -5.24 25.73 21.79
CA GLY A 19 -4.55 26.76 21.02
C GLY A 19 -3.40 26.20 20.22
N LYS A 20 -3.14 26.76 19.03
CA LYS A 20 -1.93 26.56 18.27
C LYS A 20 -0.84 27.54 18.74
N LYS A 21 0.41 27.29 18.34
CA LYS A 21 1.56 28.16 18.64
C LYS A 21 1.41 29.58 18.07
N ASP A 22 0.64 29.75 17.00
CA ASP A 22 0.34 31.02 16.36
C ASP A 22 -0.81 31.80 17.02
N GLY A 23 -1.33 31.33 18.16
CA GLY A 23 -2.45 31.93 18.88
C GLY A 23 -3.84 31.53 18.38
N THR A 24 -3.94 30.77 17.28
CA THR A 24 -5.23 30.30 16.75
C THR A 24 -5.90 29.35 17.72
N VAL A 25 -7.17 29.65 18.09
CA VAL A 25 -8.00 28.79 18.96
C VAL A 25 -8.73 27.77 18.09
N TYR A 26 -8.85 26.55 18.59
CA TYR A 26 -9.65 25.47 18.00
C TYR A 26 -10.28 24.60 19.06
N TYR A 27 -11.24 23.78 18.68
CA TYR A 27 -11.99 22.94 19.60
C TYR A 27 -11.85 21.47 19.22
N ARG A 28 -11.49 20.63 20.20
CA ARG A 28 -11.40 19.19 20.01
C ARG A 28 -12.67 18.52 20.50
N ALA A 29 -13.23 17.62 19.69
CA ALA A 29 -14.28 16.74 20.15
C ALA A 29 -13.72 15.36 20.49
N SER A 30 -14.17 14.79 21.60
CA SER A 30 -13.79 13.44 22.01
C SER A 30 -14.87 12.79 22.86
N LEU A 31 -14.89 11.45 22.86
CA LEU A 31 -15.72 10.64 23.73
C LEU A 31 -14.88 9.52 24.38
N THR A 32 -15.42 8.94 25.45
CA THR A 32 -14.81 7.77 26.10
C THR A 32 -15.78 6.60 26.00
N LYS A 33 -15.30 5.45 25.51
CA LYS A 33 -16.06 4.20 25.45
C LYS A 33 -15.16 3.06 25.91
N ASN A 34 -15.66 2.25 26.85
CA ASN A 34 -14.94 1.11 27.44
C ASN A 34 -13.53 1.50 27.95
N GLY A 35 -13.42 2.63 28.66
CA GLY A 35 -12.15 3.17 29.18
C GLY A 35 -11.22 3.79 28.12
N LYS A 36 -11.52 3.69 26.83
CA LYS A 36 -10.72 4.24 25.76
C LYS A 36 -11.18 5.65 25.38
N HIS A 37 -10.26 6.60 25.40
CA HIS A 37 -10.49 7.96 24.91
C HIS A 37 -10.37 7.98 23.39
N ILE A 38 -11.42 8.47 22.70
CA ILE A 38 -11.51 8.49 21.23
C ILE A 38 -11.65 9.94 20.77
N SER A 39 -10.67 10.42 20.02
CA SER A 39 -10.73 11.71 19.35
C SER A 39 -11.68 11.65 18.16
N LEU A 40 -12.60 12.62 18.07
CA LEU A 40 -13.57 12.74 16.98
C LEU A 40 -13.15 13.78 15.93
N GLY A 41 -12.13 14.60 16.25
CA GLY A 41 -11.61 15.61 15.35
C GLY A 41 -11.36 16.94 16.05
N SER A 42 -10.87 17.90 15.26
CA SER A 42 -10.63 19.30 15.66
C SER A 42 -11.43 20.22 14.74
N PHE A 43 -12.05 21.24 15.32
CA PHE A 43 -13.03 22.11 14.69
C PHE A 43 -12.69 23.59 14.96
N SER A 44 -13.08 24.47 14.07
CA SER A 44 -12.89 25.92 14.24
C SER A 44 -13.83 26.53 15.27
N ASP A 45 -14.97 25.84 15.54
CA ASP A 45 -15.98 26.33 16.46
C ASP A 45 -16.49 25.24 17.41
N ALA A 46 -16.91 25.65 18.62
CA ALA A 46 -17.33 24.75 19.71
C ALA A 46 -18.64 24.01 19.39
N LEU A 47 -19.55 24.64 18.63
CA LEU A 47 -20.83 24.02 18.27
C LEU A 47 -20.64 22.88 17.27
N GLN A 48 -19.74 23.06 16.27
CA GLN A 48 -19.39 21.97 15.34
C GLN A 48 -18.73 20.81 16.07
N ALA A 49 -17.79 21.10 16.99
CA ALA A 49 -17.19 20.08 17.85
C ALA A 49 -18.24 19.31 18.66
N HIS A 50 -19.25 20.02 19.22
CA HIS A 50 -20.33 19.41 19.96
C HIS A 50 -21.27 18.57 19.09
N ARG A 51 -21.56 19.01 17.86
CA ARG A 51 -22.31 18.21 16.88
C ARG A 51 -21.58 16.90 16.57
N ALA A 52 -20.26 16.95 16.38
CA ALA A 52 -19.44 15.74 16.19
C ALA A 52 -19.48 14.80 17.39
N TYR A 53 -19.44 15.34 18.62
CA TYR A 53 -19.60 14.57 19.84
C TYR A 53 -20.97 13.87 19.90
N LYS A 54 -22.07 14.58 19.65
CA LYS A 54 -23.42 14.01 19.62
C LYS A 54 -23.55 12.93 18.54
N GLN A 55 -23.04 13.20 17.34
CA GLN A 55 -23.05 12.22 16.24
C GLN A 55 -22.26 10.96 16.61
N GLY A 56 -21.10 11.10 17.27
CA GLY A 56 -20.30 9.97 17.74
C GLY A 56 -21.04 9.11 18.77
N LEU A 57 -21.76 9.74 19.71
CA LEU A 57 -22.61 9.02 20.69
C LEU A 57 -23.77 8.30 20.00
N LEU A 58 -24.43 8.97 19.04
CA LEU A 58 -25.53 8.38 18.28
C LEU A 58 -25.08 7.14 17.52
N LEU A 59 -23.93 7.20 16.82
CA LEU A 59 -23.36 6.05 16.11
C LEU A 59 -23.09 4.85 17.03
N LEU A 60 -22.68 5.10 18.28
CA LEU A 60 -22.38 4.05 19.24
C LEU A 60 -23.63 3.45 19.91
N SER A 61 -24.79 4.12 19.82
CA SER A 61 -26.04 3.70 20.48
C SER A 61 -27.11 3.21 19.50
N ASP A 62 -27.07 3.65 18.25
CA ASP A 62 -28.11 3.35 17.26
C ASP A 62 -27.61 2.35 16.21
N PRO A 63 -28.05 1.08 16.27
CA PRO A 63 -27.66 0.05 15.31
C PRO A 63 -28.29 0.23 13.92
N SER A 64 -29.29 1.09 13.77
CA SER A 64 -29.89 1.38 12.44
C SER A 64 -28.96 2.20 11.55
N LEU A 65 -28.02 2.94 12.16
CA LEU A 65 -27.00 3.68 11.41
C LEU A 65 -25.91 2.71 10.91
N THR A 66 -25.76 2.65 9.61
CA THR A 66 -24.79 1.78 8.92
C THR A 66 -23.69 2.59 8.26
N LEU A 67 -22.73 1.92 7.61
CA LEU A 67 -21.69 2.59 6.81
C LEU A 67 -22.30 3.35 5.62
N GLN A 68 -23.40 2.86 5.07
CA GLN A 68 -24.14 3.48 3.97
C GLN A 68 -24.95 4.71 4.41
N SER A 69 -25.22 4.86 5.72
CA SER A 69 -25.92 6.02 6.28
C SER A 69 -25.03 7.28 6.35
N TYR A 70 -23.75 7.19 5.93
CA TYR A 70 -22.84 8.34 5.96
C TYR A 70 -23.23 9.39 4.93
N GLU A 71 -23.33 10.63 5.38
CA GLU A 71 -23.54 11.81 4.52
C GLU A 71 -22.36 12.76 4.63
N LYS A 72 -21.98 13.40 3.50
CA LYS A 72 -20.86 14.36 3.47
C LYS A 72 -21.07 15.59 4.38
N VAL A 73 -22.32 15.92 4.73
CA VAL A 73 -22.67 16.98 5.66
C VAL A 73 -22.40 16.61 7.12
N SER A 74 -22.11 15.33 7.41
CA SER A 74 -21.76 14.87 8.75
C SER A 74 -20.58 15.67 9.34
N PRO A 75 -20.64 16.07 10.62
CA PRO A 75 -19.51 16.69 11.30
C PRO A 75 -18.34 15.73 11.54
N LEU A 76 -18.56 14.42 11.40
CA LEU A 76 -17.53 13.40 11.48
C LEU A 76 -16.97 13.09 10.08
N SER A 77 -15.66 12.86 9.99
CA SER A 77 -15.07 12.32 8.78
C SER A 77 -15.57 10.88 8.55
N PHE A 78 -15.61 10.45 7.28
CA PHE A 78 -15.98 9.08 6.94
C PHE A 78 -15.07 8.03 7.61
N GLU A 79 -13.76 8.31 7.67
CA GLU A 79 -12.81 7.45 8.38
C GLU A 79 -13.23 7.24 9.84
N LYS A 80 -13.64 8.32 10.53
CA LYS A 80 -14.11 8.25 11.92
C LYS A 80 -15.44 7.53 12.05
N TRP A 81 -16.34 7.73 11.08
CA TRP A 81 -17.61 7.02 10.98
C TRP A 81 -17.39 5.50 10.94
N VAL A 82 -16.51 5.02 10.05
CA VAL A 82 -16.14 3.59 9.94
C VAL A 82 -15.58 3.07 11.25
N SER A 83 -14.62 3.79 11.87
CA SER A 83 -13.99 3.38 13.13
C SER A 83 -14.99 3.24 14.28
N LEU A 84 -15.99 4.14 14.38
CA LEU A 84 -17.00 4.10 15.41
C LEU A 84 -18.03 2.99 15.19
N ILE A 85 -18.46 2.76 13.95
CA ILE A 85 -19.33 1.63 13.60
C ILE A 85 -18.61 0.31 13.89
N ASN A 86 -17.35 0.17 13.50
CA ASN A 86 -16.57 -1.03 13.83
C ASN A 86 -16.45 -1.24 15.36
N LEU A 87 -16.24 -0.16 16.12
CA LEU A 87 -16.23 -0.25 17.59
C LEU A 87 -17.58 -0.72 18.15
N ARG A 88 -18.69 -0.21 17.61
CA ARG A 88 -20.04 -0.61 18.06
C ARG A 88 -20.32 -2.08 17.77
N ASP A 89 -20.06 -2.50 16.52
CA ASP A 89 -20.48 -3.81 16.02
C ASP A 89 -19.52 -4.93 16.43
N ASN A 90 -18.21 -4.63 16.46
CA ASN A 90 -17.15 -5.62 16.69
C ASN A 90 -16.40 -5.43 18.01
N GLY A 91 -16.73 -4.41 18.82
CA GLY A 91 -16.12 -4.16 20.13
C GLY A 91 -14.68 -3.62 20.08
N LEU A 92 -14.08 -3.51 18.90
CA LEU A 92 -12.68 -3.11 18.70
C LEU A 92 -12.58 -1.75 18.03
N TYR A 93 -11.90 -0.79 18.71
CA TYR A 93 -11.59 0.50 18.09
C TYR A 93 -10.29 0.42 17.28
N ILE A 94 -10.39 0.67 15.98
CA ILE A 94 -9.26 0.79 15.05
C ILE A 94 -9.25 2.23 14.52
N GLY A 95 -8.08 2.89 14.58
CA GLY A 95 -7.93 4.30 14.16
C GLY A 95 -8.08 4.49 12.66
N ASN A 96 -7.59 3.55 11.87
CA ASN A 96 -7.80 3.51 10.42
C ASN A 96 -9.22 3.06 10.08
N PRO A 97 -9.75 3.42 8.90
CA PRO A 97 -11.12 3.14 8.50
C PRO A 97 -11.32 1.66 8.12
N ILE A 98 -11.21 0.78 9.12
CA ILE A 98 -11.33 -0.66 8.98
C ILE A 98 -12.63 -1.12 9.62
N TYR A 99 -13.37 -1.97 8.90
CA TYR A 99 -14.53 -2.71 9.39
C TYR A 99 -14.24 -4.21 9.33
N LEU A 100 -14.38 -4.89 10.47
CA LEU A 100 -14.14 -6.32 10.58
C LEU A 100 -15.35 -7.11 10.09
N GLY A 101 -15.12 -8.00 9.13
CA GLY A 101 -16.06 -9.06 8.74
C GLY A 101 -15.77 -10.36 9.49
N GLN A 102 -16.40 -11.46 9.08
CA GLN A 102 -16.22 -12.77 9.72
C GLN A 102 -14.88 -13.43 9.39
N GLN A 103 -14.45 -13.38 8.13
CA GLN A 103 -13.23 -14.05 7.63
C GLN A 103 -12.20 -13.08 7.06
N LEU A 104 -12.60 -11.85 6.79
CA LEU A 104 -11.77 -10.81 6.19
C LEU A 104 -12.13 -9.45 6.79
N PHE A 105 -11.31 -8.45 6.55
CA PHE A 105 -11.66 -7.08 6.89
C PHE A 105 -11.71 -6.19 5.64
N TYR A 106 -12.47 -5.12 5.79
CA TYR A 106 -12.68 -4.11 4.77
C TYR A 106 -11.95 -2.83 5.17
N TYR A 107 -11.11 -2.29 4.29
CA TYR A 107 -10.46 -1.00 4.46
C TYR A 107 -11.14 0.03 3.55
N TYR A 108 -11.74 1.04 4.13
CA TYR A 108 -12.52 2.03 3.42
C TYR A 108 -11.69 3.27 3.08
N LEU A 109 -11.35 3.46 1.80
CA LEU A 109 -10.75 4.71 1.30
C LEU A 109 -11.81 5.80 1.10
N SER A 110 -13.02 5.40 0.77
CA SER A 110 -14.23 6.24 0.66
C SER A 110 -15.48 5.36 0.79
N PRO A 111 -16.70 5.93 0.85
CA PRO A 111 -17.94 5.14 0.91
C PRO A 111 -18.11 4.13 -0.24
N HIS A 112 -17.51 4.43 -1.40
CA HIS A 112 -17.62 3.60 -2.62
C HIS A 112 -16.29 2.93 -3.03
N HIS A 113 -15.24 3.11 -2.23
CA HIS A 113 -13.93 2.56 -2.54
C HIS A 113 -13.41 1.75 -1.35
N VAL A 114 -13.55 0.45 -1.45
CA VAL A 114 -13.32 -0.49 -0.35
C VAL A 114 -12.33 -1.55 -0.80
N LEU A 115 -11.28 -1.74 0.00
CA LEU A 115 -10.30 -2.80 -0.20
C LEU A 115 -10.61 -3.96 0.76
N LYS A 116 -10.35 -5.19 0.31
CA LYS A 116 -10.58 -6.43 1.08
C LYS A 116 -9.23 -7.07 1.39
N PHE A 117 -9.06 -7.55 2.61
CA PHE A 117 -7.83 -8.17 3.10
C PHE A 117 -8.12 -9.37 4.00
N ASP A 118 -7.17 -10.30 4.06
CA ASP A 118 -7.19 -11.37 5.04
C ASP A 118 -6.96 -10.85 6.46
N MET A 119 -7.51 -11.55 7.46
CA MET A 119 -7.40 -11.15 8.86
C MET A 119 -5.95 -11.09 9.37
N GLU A 120 -5.04 -11.88 8.79
CA GLU A 120 -3.61 -11.86 9.12
C GLU A 120 -2.94 -10.51 8.84
N ASP A 121 -3.48 -9.73 7.91
CA ASP A 121 -2.96 -8.41 7.58
C ASP A 121 -3.54 -7.28 8.46
N LEU A 122 -4.49 -7.59 9.35
CA LEU A 122 -5.17 -6.61 10.19
C LEU A 122 -4.20 -5.83 11.07
N PHE A 123 -3.25 -6.51 11.72
CA PHE A 123 -2.27 -5.87 12.60
C PHE A 123 -1.47 -4.80 11.86
N TYR A 124 -1.03 -5.10 10.65
CA TYR A 124 -0.28 -4.18 9.82
C TYR A 124 -1.13 -2.96 9.42
N TYR A 125 -2.28 -3.18 8.79
CA TYR A 125 -3.12 -2.08 8.30
C TYR A 125 -3.87 -1.32 9.40
N SER A 126 -3.95 -1.83 10.61
CA SER A 126 -4.47 -1.08 11.76
C SER A 126 -3.58 0.11 12.14
N SER A 127 -2.27 0.00 11.88
CA SER A 127 -1.25 1.03 12.20
C SER A 127 -0.72 1.76 10.95
N HIS A 128 -0.82 1.16 9.76
CA HIS A 128 -0.36 1.77 8.50
C HIS A 128 -1.54 2.28 7.68
N LYS A 129 -1.60 3.60 7.50
CA LYS A 129 -2.66 4.21 6.70
C LYS A 129 -2.43 3.96 5.22
N ILE A 130 -3.42 3.36 4.55
CA ILE A 130 -3.40 3.19 3.10
C ILE A 130 -3.73 4.52 2.43
N MET A 131 -2.92 4.89 1.47
CA MET A 131 -3.08 6.05 0.59
C MET A 131 -3.31 5.57 -0.84
N CYS A 132 -4.03 6.39 -1.62
CA CYS A 132 -4.30 6.12 -3.03
C CYS A 132 -3.90 7.32 -3.87
N ARG A 133 -3.16 7.08 -4.96
CA ARG A 133 -2.84 8.10 -5.96
C ARG A 133 -3.09 7.51 -7.35
N GLY A 134 -4.13 8.00 -8.03
CA GLY A 134 -4.67 7.32 -9.20
C GLY A 134 -5.16 5.91 -8.81
N ASN A 135 -4.69 4.88 -9.51
CA ASN A 135 -5.01 3.48 -9.20
C ASN A 135 -3.91 2.78 -8.38
N HIS A 136 -2.97 3.53 -7.79
CA HIS A 136 -1.89 2.97 -7.00
C HIS A 136 -2.15 3.12 -5.51
N TYR A 137 -2.19 1.99 -4.81
CA TYR A 137 -2.32 1.93 -3.35
C TYR A 137 -0.95 1.76 -2.72
N PHE A 138 -0.68 2.52 -1.67
CA PHE A 138 0.58 2.46 -0.96
C PHE A 138 0.43 2.85 0.51
N VAL A 139 1.39 2.44 1.31
CA VAL A 139 1.57 2.88 2.70
C VAL A 139 2.89 3.61 2.82
N ALA A 140 2.98 4.56 3.77
CA ALA A 140 4.24 5.15 4.18
C ALA A 140 4.81 4.32 5.32
N ASP A 141 6.00 3.75 5.13
CA ASP A 141 6.71 2.98 6.13
C ASP A 141 8.18 3.39 6.15
N TYR A 142 8.68 3.78 7.34
CA TYR A 142 10.05 4.29 7.54
C TYR A 142 10.49 5.36 6.52
N GLY A 143 9.59 6.28 6.16
CA GLY A 143 9.85 7.35 5.19
C GLY A 143 9.82 6.95 3.72
N MET A 144 9.59 5.67 3.41
CA MET A 144 9.43 5.15 2.05
C MET A 144 7.97 4.88 1.72
N GLN A 145 7.62 5.01 0.45
CA GLN A 145 6.31 4.58 -0.05
C GLN A 145 6.41 3.14 -0.53
N GLN A 146 5.65 2.25 0.10
CA GLN A 146 5.57 0.84 -0.29
C GLN A 146 4.20 0.56 -0.90
N THR A 147 4.19 -0.06 -2.09
CA THR A 147 2.93 -0.51 -2.70
C THR A 147 2.30 -1.63 -1.88
N LEU A 148 0.97 -1.72 -1.86
CA LEU A 148 0.29 -2.81 -1.14
C LEU A 148 0.73 -4.18 -1.63
N THR A 149 0.94 -4.30 -2.93
CA THR A 149 1.37 -5.55 -3.58
C THR A 149 2.74 -6.04 -3.13
N SER A 150 3.63 -5.14 -2.64
CA SER A 150 4.95 -5.52 -2.12
C SER A 150 4.85 -6.48 -0.93
N ARG A 151 3.79 -6.36 -0.13
CA ARG A 151 3.54 -7.22 1.02
C ARG A 151 3.25 -8.67 0.64
N TYR A 152 2.82 -8.89 -0.58
CA TYR A 152 2.52 -10.21 -1.15
C TYR A 152 3.66 -10.75 -2.02
N GLY A 153 4.85 -10.14 -1.96
CA GLY A 153 6.00 -10.54 -2.77
C GLY A 153 5.93 -10.05 -4.23
N ILE A 154 4.95 -9.22 -4.56
CA ILE A 154 4.85 -8.59 -5.88
C ILE A 154 5.69 -7.32 -5.86
N LYS A 155 6.55 -7.18 -6.85
CA LYS A 155 7.47 -6.04 -6.96
C LYS A 155 6.72 -4.74 -7.19
N SER A 156 7.30 -3.62 -6.73
CA SER A 156 6.67 -2.28 -6.81
C SER A 156 6.34 -1.82 -8.24
N TYR A 157 7.02 -2.38 -9.23
CA TYR A 157 6.78 -2.16 -10.67
C TYR A 157 6.02 -3.32 -11.34
N GLY A 158 5.51 -4.30 -10.59
CA GLY A 158 4.73 -5.41 -11.12
C GLY A 158 3.48 -4.91 -11.84
N VAL A 159 3.26 -5.42 -13.05
CA VAL A 159 2.15 -5.03 -13.91
C VAL A 159 1.04 -6.07 -13.82
N THR A 160 -0.16 -5.62 -13.45
CA THR A 160 -1.37 -6.48 -13.42
C THR A 160 -1.62 -7.09 -14.80
N GLY A 161 -1.93 -8.38 -14.83
CA GLY A 161 -2.13 -9.16 -16.07
C GLY A 161 -0.84 -9.63 -16.73
N VAL A 162 0.33 -9.18 -16.25
CA VAL A 162 1.64 -9.60 -16.75
C VAL A 162 2.45 -10.31 -15.66
N ASP A 163 2.67 -9.65 -14.55
CA ASP A 163 3.49 -10.17 -13.45
C ASP A 163 2.65 -10.83 -12.36
N TYR A 164 1.43 -10.40 -12.21
CA TYR A 164 0.41 -10.99 -11.33
C TYR A 164 -1.00 -10.71 -11.85
N CYS A 165 -1.98 -11.44 -11.35
CA CYS A 165 -3.38 -11.13 -11.60
C CYS A 165 -4.23 -11.30 -10.33
N PHE A 166 -5.40 -10.67 -10.36
CA PHE A 166 -6.49 -10.92 -9.43
C PHE A 166 -7.36 -12.05 -10.01
N VAL A 167 -7.39 -13.20 -9.34
CA VAL A 167 -8.04 -14.43 -9.86
C VAL A 167 -9.53 -14.21 -10.12
N ASN A 168 -10.21 -13.46 -9.23
CA ASN A 168 -11.63 -13.11 -9.39
C ASN A 168 -11.87 -11.85 -10.24
N GLY A 169 -10.81 -11.21 -10.76
CA GLY A 169 -10.88 -9.99 -11.55
C GLY A 169 -11.13 -8.70 -10.75
N ASP A 170 -11.26 -8.76 -9.42
CA ASP A 170 -11.49 -7.59 -8.56
C ASP A 170 -10.15 -7.00 -8.07
N PRO A 171 -9.70 -5.84 -8.61
CA PRO A 171 -8.42 -5.22 -8.22
C PRO A 171 -8.43 -4.59 -6.82
N THR A 172 -9.55 -4.64 -6.12
CA THR A 172 -9.69 -4.17 -4.73
C THR A 172 -9.63 -5.31 -3.71
N ASP A 173 -9.57 -6.56 -4.16
CA ASP A 173 -9.53 -7.75 -3.33
C ASP A 173 -8.09 -8.26 -3.18
N PHE A 174 -7.43 -7.83 -2.10
CA PHE A 174 -6.02 -8.14 -1.77
C PHE A 174 -5.87 -9.42 -0.92
N ARG A 175 -6.87 -10.28 -0.86
CA ARG A 175 -6.72 -11.58 -0.20
C ARG A 175 -5.69 -12.44 -0.94
N ARG A 176 -4.89 -13.19 -0.18
CA ARG A 176 -3.80 -14.01 -0.75
C ARG A 176 -4.30 -15.01 -1.78
N GLU A 177 -5.47 -15.62 -1.53
CA GLU A 177 -6.10 -16.57 -2.47
C GLU A 177 -6.47 -15.93 -3.82
N ASN A 178 -6.67 -14.60 -3.84
CA ASN A 178 -7.04 -13.86 -5.05
C ASN A 178 -5.84 -13.29 -5.80
N LEU A 179 -4.64 -13.33 -5.22
CA LEU A 179 -3.42 -12.82 -5.84
C LEU A 179 -2.59 -13.98 -6.41
N GLN A 180 -2.54 -14.10 -7.74
CA GLN A 180 -1.69 -15.07 -8.41
C GLN A 180 -0.49 -14.37 -9.04
N ILE A 181 0.72 -14.75 -8.59
CA ILE A 181 1.97 -14.20 -9.11
C ILE A 181 2.45 -15.07 -10.28
N HIS A 182 2.75 -14.42 -11.40
CA HIS A 182 3.26 -15.08 -12.61
C HIS A 182 4.76 -14.90 -12.79
N ASN A 183 5.29 -13.72 -12.44
CA ASN A 183 6.70 -13.37 -12.60
C ASN A 183 7.28 -12.87 -11.28
N ILE A 184 8.09 -13.72 -10.62
CA ILE A 184 8.72 -13.40 -9.35
C ILE A 184 10.09 -12.73 -9.50
N TYR A 185 10.72 -12.80 -10.68
CA TYR A 185 12.06 -12.31 -10.93
C TYR A 185 12.09 -11.02 -11.75
N HIS A 186 13.05 -10.14 -11.45
CA HIS A 186 13.30 -8.90 -12.19
C HIS A 186 13.67 -9.16 -13.65
N GLY A 187 13.06 -8.41 -14.54
CA GLY A 187 13.35 -8.49 -15.97
C GLY A 187 12.89 -9.79 -16.65
N VAL A 188 12.28 -10.73 -15.90
CA VAL A 188 11.81 -12.02 -16.42
C VAL A 188 10.34 -11.93 -16.75
N ARG A 189 9.96 -12.36 -17.94
CA ARG A 189 8.57 -12.46 -18.39
C ARG A 189 8.27 -13.87 -18.90
N LYS A 190 7.35 -14.55 -18.26
CA LYS A 190 6.80 -15.83 -18.67
C LYS A 190 5.80 -15.64 -19.80
N THR A 191 5.94 -16.40 -20.87
CA THR A 191 5.01 -16.43 -22.01
C THR A 191 4.75 -17.86 -22.44
N ALA A 192 3.50 -18.18 -22.82
CA ALA A 192 3.19 -19.46 -23.42
C ALA A 192 3.66 -19.49 -24.87
N ALA A 193 4.41 -20.52 -25.24
CA ALA A 193 4.78 -20.80 -26.63
C ALA A 193 3.65 -21.55 -27.36
N LYS A 194 3.68 -21.57 -28.69
CA LYS A 194 2.67 -22.23 -29.53
C LYS A 194 2.52 -23.74 -29.26
N ASN A 195 3.54 -24.37 -28.71
CA ASN A 195 3.57 -25.79 -28.35
C ASN A 195 3.05 -26.10 -26.92
N GLY A 196 2.49 -25.08 -26.24
CA GLY A 196 1.99 -25.21 -24.86
C GLY A 196 3.06 -25.15 -23.76
N GLN A 197 4.34 -25.08 -24.12
CA GLN A 197 5.43 -24.87 -23.17
C GLN A 197 5.56 -23.40 -22.78
N TYR A 198 6.16 -23.15 -21.61
CA TYR A 198 6.47 -21.78 -21.22
C TYR A 198 7.90 -21.42 -21.61
N VAL A 199 8.08 -20.16 -22.04
CA VAL A 199 9.38 -19.55 -22.34
C VAL A 199 9.52 -18.29 -21.48
N TYR A 200 10.69 -18.17 -20.87
CA TYR A 200 11.01 -17.03 -20.00
C TYR A 200 11.93 -16.06 -20.76
N THR A 201 11.35 -14.95 -21.21
CA THR A 201 12.11 -13.90 -21.90
C THR A 201 12.67 -12.93 -20.88
N VAL A 202 13.98 -12.70 -20.94
CA VAL A 202 14.69 -11.76 -20.04
C VAL A 202 14.96 -10.46 -20.75
N ARG A 203 14.60 -9.34 -20.10
CA ARG A 203 14.87 -7.98 -20.58
C ARG A 203 15.53 -7.16 -19.48
N ILE A 204 16.44 -6.27 -19.89
CA ILE A 204 17.07 -5.29 -19.02
C ILE A 204 16.90 -3.89 -19.63
N HIS A 205 16.65 -2.89 -18.80
CA HIS A 205 16.47 -1.51 -19.24
C HIS A 205 17.74 -0.70 -19.03
N ILE A 206 18.34 -0.24 -20.13
CA ILE A 206 19.54 0.62 -20.15
C ILE A 206 19.27 1.73 -21.16
N ARG A 207 18.65 2.85 -20.75
CA ARG A 207 18.16 3.89 -21.70
C ARG A 207 17.20 3.37 -22.79
N GLY A 208 16.97 2.06 -22.85
CA GLY A 208 16.10 1.32 -23.75
C GLY A 208 15.95 -0.12 -23.28
N ASN A 209 15.05 -0.88 -23.88
CA ASN A 209 14.79 -2.27 -23.51
C ASN A 209 15.63 -3.22 -24.36
N TYR A 210 16.56 -3.94 -23.73
CA TYR A 210 17.41 -4.94 -24.37
C TYR A 210 16.96 -6.35 -23.97
N ILE A 211 16.90 -7.26 -24.94
CA ILE A 211 16.65 -8.67 -24.68
C ILE A 211 17.98 -9.30 -24.26
N VAL A 212 18.01 -9.91 -23.08
CA VAL A 212 19.15 -10.67 -22.54
C VAL A 212 19.16 -12.08 -23.10
N GLY A 213 17.99 -12.70 -23.25
CA GLY A 213 17.83 -14.05 -23.77
C GLY A 213 16.43 -14.61 -23.56
N ARG A 214 16.26 -15.89 -23.94
CA ARG A 214 15.06 -16.68 -23.72
C ARG A 214 15.48 -18.03 -23.14
N TYR A 215 14.83 -18.44 -22.03
CA TYR A 215 15.25 -19.59 -21.23
C TYR A 215 14.07 -20.51 -20.97
N ALA A 216 14.37 -21.78 -20.65
CA ALA A 216 13.36 -22.79 -20.41
C ALA A 216 12.73 -22.66 -19.00
N THR A 217 13.51 -22.17 -18.03
CA THR A 217 13.07 -22.03 -16.64
C THR A 217 13.17 -20.58 -16.15
N ASP A 218 12.39 -20.24 -15.14
CA ASP A 218 12.45 -18.94 -14.46
C ASP A 218 13.78 -18.76 -13.69
N ILE A 219 14.33 -19.85 -13.15
CA ILE A 219 15.64 -19.87 -12.49
C ILE A 219 16.77 -19.48 -13.45
N GLU A 220 16.85 -20.13 -14.62
CA GLU A 220 17.81 -19.77 -15.64
C GLU A 220 17.65 -18.31 -16.08
N ALA A 221 16.41 -17.88 -16.28
CA ALA A 221 16.10 -16.50 -16.66
C ALA A 221 16.53 -15.49 -15.58
N ALA A 222 16.31 -15.80 -14.30
CA ALA A 222 16.75 -14.96 -13.19
C ALA A 222 18.28 -14.84 -13.10
N ILE A 223 18.98 -15.97 -13.29
CA ILE A 223 20.44 -16.00 -13.30
C ILE A 223 21.00 -15.25 -14.53
N ALA A 224 20.37 -15.39 -15.70
CA ALA A 224 20.76 -14.68 -16.90
C ALA A 224 20.61 -13.15 -16.75
N TYR A 225 19.57 -12.70 -16.04
CA TYR A 225 19.40 -11.29 -15.68
C TYR A 225 20.57 -10.80 -14.82
N ASN A 226 20.95 -11.55 -13.79
CA ASN A 226 22.08 -11.20 -12.93
C ASN A 226 23.41 -11.18 -13.73
N LYS A 227 23.64 -12.20 -14.57
CA LYS A 227 24.82 -12.25 -15.46
C LYS A 227 24.88 -11.04 -16.40
N ALA A 228 23.73 -10.61 -16.92
CA ALA A 228 23.68 -9.41 -17.74
C ALA A 228 24.03 -8.13 -16.97
N ILE A 229 23.61 -8.02 -15.69
CA ILE A 229 24.03 -6.92 -14.81
C ILE A 229 25.55 -6.89 -14.66
N ASP A 230 26.16 -8.03 -14.35
CA ASP A 230 27.61 -8.14 -14.14
C ASP A 230 28.38 -7.73 -15.41
N ILE A 231 27.94 -8.20 -16.59
CA ILE A 231 28.51 -7.83 -17.89
C ILE A 231 28.40 -6.32 -18.11
N LEU A 232 27.23 -5.72 -17.83
CA LEU A 232 27.02 -4.29 -18.04
C LEU A 232 27.85 -3.44 -17.08
N HIS A 233 27.94 -3.84 -15.80
CA HIS A 233 28.80 -3.17 -14.82
C HIS A 233 30.27 -3.25 -15.22
N SER A 234 30.76 -4.41 -15.73
CA SER A 234 32.13 -4.56 -16.21
C SER A 234 32.44 -3.64 -17.40
N LYS A 235 31.42 -3.22 -18.15
CA LYS A 235 31.50 -2.26 -19.27
C LYS A 235 31.33 -0.80 -18.84
N GLY A 236 31.19 -0.53 -17.53
CA GLY A 236 31.08 0.83 -17.01
C GLY A 236 29.65 1.39 -16.98
N VAL A 237 28.61 0.57 -17.13
CA VAL A 237 27.22 1.00 -16.89
C VAL A 237 27.00 1.16 -15.39
N THR A 238 26.66 2.38 -14.98
CA THR A 238 26.46 2.74 -13.56
C THR A 238 24.99 2.69 -13.10
N SER A 239 24.07 2.19 -13.93
CA SER A 239 22.66 2.06 -13.58
C SER A 239 22.47 1.16 -12.37
N ASN A 240 21.61 1.59 -11.45
CA ASN A 240 21.30 0.81 -10.24
C ASN A 240 20.30 -0.30 -10.60
N PHE A 241 20.80 -1.48 -10.94
CA PHE A 241 19.99 -2.67 -11.15
C PHE A 241 19.75 -3.41 -9.84
N THR A 242 18.59 -4.03 -9.68
CA THR A 242 18.30 -4.91 -8.55
C THR A 242 18.51 -6.36 -8.96
N PRO A 243 19.53 -7.07 -8.46
CA PRO A 243 19.76 -8.47 -8.78
C PRO A 243 18.60 -9.36 -8.27
N ASN A 244 18.37 -10.46 -8.96
CA ASN A 244 17.45 -11.49 -8.52
C ASN A 244 18.09 -12.37 -7.44
N TYR A 245 17.37 -12.57 -6.34
CA TYR A 245 17.76 -13.57 -5.33
C TYR A 245 17.08 -14.89 -5.65
N VAL A 246 17.87 -15.96 -5.88
CA VAL A 246 17.38 -17.28 -6.30
C VAL A 246 17.61 -18.27 -5.16
N GLU A 247 16.60 -18.44 -4.30
CA GLU A 247 16.67 -19.31 -3.13
C GLU A 247 16.50 -20.81 -3.46
N ALA A 248 15.86 -21.11 -4.59
CA ALA A 248 15.42 -22.47 -4.92
C ALA A 248 16.55 -23.45 -5.26
N ILE A 249 17.79 -22.97 -5.38
CA ILE A 249 18.95 -23.80 -5.77
C ILE A 249 20.17 -23.52 -4.89
N THR A 250 21.07 -24.49 -4.83
CA THR A 250 22.33 -24.35 -4.09
C THR A 250 23.29 -23.38 -4.79
N PRO A 251 24.22 -22.73 -4.05
CA PRO A 251 25.23 -21.86 -4.65
C PRO A 251 26.08 -22.54 -5.73
N ARG A 252 26.38 -23.82 -5.57
CA ARG A 252 27.09 -24.61 -6.59
C ARG A 252 26.27 -24.72 -7.86
N ARG A 253 24.97 -25.03 -7.75
CA ARG A 253 24.09 -25.14 -8.92
C ARG A 253 23.90 -23.79 -9.61
N TYR A 254 23.82 -22.71 -8.83
CA TYR A 254 23.80 -21.36 -9.36
C TYR A 254 25.04 -21.07 -10.22
N ALA A 255 26.24 -21.35 -9.72
CA ALA A 255 27.50 -21.13 -10.44
C ALA A 255 27.62 -21.97 -11.73
N GLU A 256 27.19 -23.25 -11.69
CA GLU A 256 27.11 -24.11 -12.87
C GLU A 256 26.23 -23.51 -13.96
N ILE A 257 24.99 -23.09 -13.61
CA ILE A 257 24.07 -22.47 -14.55
C ILE A 257 24.66 -21.13 -15.07
N TYR A 258 25.11 -20.27 -14.16
CA TYR A 258 25.69 -18.96 -14.51
C TYR A 258 26.83 -19.08 -15.54
N SER A 259 27.71 -20.08 -15.38
CA SER A 259 28.85 -20.26 -16.30
C SER A 259 28.42 -20.67 -17.70
N THR A 260 27.36 -21.47 -17.82
CA THR A 260 26.92 -22.05 -19.11
C THR A 260 25.85 -21.26 -19.85
N LEU A 261 25.19 -20.29 -19.18
CA LEU A 261 24.12 -19.52 -19.79
C LEU A 261 24.63 -18.59 -20.93
N ASP A 262 23.98 -18.71 -22.08
CA ASP A 262 24.18 -17.79 -23.20
C ASP A 262 23.46 -16.45 -22.96
N ILE A 263 24.14 -15.36 -23.27
CA ILE A 263 23.63 -14.00 -23.20
C ILE A 263 23.62 -13.41 -24.63
N ALA A 264 22.55 -12.72 -24.97
CA ALA A 264 22.37 -12.16 -26.30
C ALA A 264 23.51 -11.19 -26.68
N PRO A 265 23.94 -11.19 -27.97
CA PRO A 265 25.01 -10.34 -28.46
C PRO A 265 24.79 -8.84 -28.18
N GLY A 266 23.52 -8.39 -28.12
CA GLY A 266 23.21 -6.99 -27.81
C GLY A 266 23.63 -6.55 -26.39
N ILE A 267 23.80 -7.48 -25.45
CA ILE A 267 24.36 -7.22 -24.13
C ILE A 267 25.86 -7.41 -24.13
N LEU A 268 26.33 -8.50 -24.76
CA LEU A 268 27.76 -8.79 -24.85
C LEU A 268 28.55 -7.66 -25.56
N ASN A 269 27.96 -7.05 -26.56
CA ASN A 269 28.59 -5.98 -27.38
C ASN A 269 28.06 -4.57 -27.01
N TYR A 270 27.36 -4.42 -25.85
CA TYR A 270 26.88 -3.11 -25.42
C TYR A 270 28.06 -2.17 -25.15
N GLU A 271 28.01 -0.99 -25.73
CA GLU A 271 28.98 0.08 -25.49
C GLU A 271 28.27 1.25 -24.79
N PRO A 272 28.70 1.62 -23.58
CA PRO A 272 28.16 2.80 -22.89
C PRO A 272 28.51 4.07 -23.69
N ILE A 273 27.55 4.96 -23.89
CA ILE A 273 27.83 6.27 -24.49
C ILE A 273 28.70 7.05 -23.52
N SER A 274 29.90 7.43 -23.98
CA SER A 274 30.81 8.25 -23.20
C SER A 274 30.16 9.59 -22.82
N PRO A 275 30.38 10.11 -21.61
CA PRO A 275 29.77 11.35 -21.14
C PRO A 275 30.22 12.61 -21.90
N ASN A 276 31.17 12.49 -22.83
CA ASN A 276 31.76 13.61 -23.59
C ASN A 276 31.04 13.99 -24.89
N ASN A 277 29.86 13.43 -25.19
CA ASN A 277 29.05 13.75 -26.37
C ASN A 277 27.66 14.30 -26.02
N GLN A 278 27.57 15.17 -25.01
CA GLN A 278 26.39 16.01 -24.77
C GLN A 278 26.74 17.49 -24.93
#